data_84c2963a865a454d786cc67db781dadb
#
_entry.id   84c2963a865a454d786cc67db781dadb
#
_cell.length_a   1.000
_cell.length_b   1.000
_cell.length_c   1.000
_cell.angle_alpha   90.00
_cell.angle_beta   90.00
_cell.angle_gamma   90.00
#
_symmetry.space_group_name_H-M   'P 1'
#
loop_
_entity.id
_entity.type
_entity.pdbx_description
1 polymer ?
#
loop_
_entity_poly.entity_id
_entity_poly.type
_entity_poly.pdbx_seq_one_letter_code
_entity_poly.pdbx_strand_id
1 'polypeptide(L)'
;MKTIQLKFDENLLGLSGHKFGLMTYNQQIADHIDTYDIVTLEFPPQVQVVTTSFVRGLLYHEYEMLGFNNMFRKFKIVSPHPHFEDSFWNSYDEY
;
A
#
# COMPACT_ATOMS: atom_id res chain seq x y z
N MET A 1 4.90 -15.86 -4.88
CA MET A 1 4.35 -15.00 -3.84
C MET A 1 5.45 -14.25 -3.13
N LYS A 2 5.29 -12.94 -2.97
CA LYS A 2 6.29 -12.11 -2.32
C LYS A 2 5.70 -11.38 -1.14
N THR A 3 6.51 -11.20 -0.10
CA THR A 3 6.14 -10.42 1.07
C THR A 3 7.14 -9.29 1.21
N ILE A 4 6.62 -8.06 1.29
CA ILE A 4 7.44 -6.88 1.51
C ILE A 4 7.06 -6.28 2.85
N GLN A 5 8.03 -6.20 3.75
CA GLN A 5 7.84 -5.52 5.03
C GLN A 5 8.19 -4.06 4.85
N LEU A 6 7.16 -3.22 4.80
CA LEU A 6 7.36 -1.79 4.66
C LEU A 6 7.97 -1.20 5.92
N LYS A 7 8.86 -0.24 5.73
CA LYS A 7 9.58 0.38 6.85
C LYS A 7 9.32 1.87 6.87
N PHE A 8 8.96 2.34 8.04
CA PHE A 8 8.72 3.76 8.29
C PHE A 8 9.33 4.14 9.63
N ASP A 9 9.58 5.43 9.82
CA ASP A 9 10.05 5.94 11.10
C ASP A 9 9.12 5.47 12.22
N GLU A 10 9.71 5.04 13.34
CA GLU A 10 8.92 4.46 14.43
C GLU A 10 8.02 5.48 15.13
N ASN A 11 8.25 6.76 14.92
CA ASN A 11 7.38 7.81 15.44
C ASN A 11 6.26 8.20 14.48
N LEU A 12 6.21 7.58 13.30
CA LEU A 12 5.25 7.91 12.26
C LEU A 12 4.02 7.04 12.42
N LEU A 13 2.99 7.59 13.06
CA LEU A 13 1.77 6.85 13.39
C LEU A 13 0.77 6.81 12.24
N GLY A 14 0.86 7.75 11.31
CA GLY A 14 -0.03 7.82 10.17
C GLY A 14 0.75 8.14 8.91
N LEU A 15 0.24 7.64 7.79
CA LEU A 15 0.86 7.88 6.48
C LEU A 15 -0.09 8.72 5.65
N SER A 16 0.38 9.87 5.16
CA SER A 16 -0.46 10.73 4.35
C SER A 16 0.31 11.37 3.20
N GLY A 17 -0.43 11.74 2.17
CA GLY A 17 0.12 12.44 1.01
C GLY A 17 0.41 11.55 -0.17
N HIS A 18 -0.04 11.99 -1.34
CA HIS A 18 0.16 11.26 -2.60
C HIS A 18 1.65 11.11 -2.92
N LYS A 19 2.40 12.19 -2.75
CA LYS A 19 3.84 12.17 -3.04
C LYS A 19 4.58 11.18 -2.14
N PHE A 20 4.21 11.11 -0.87
CA PHE A 20 4.83 10.17 0.04
C PHE A 20 4.51 8.73 -0.37
N GLY A 21 3.27 8.49 -0.80
CA GLY A 21 2.90 7.18 -1.35
C GLY A 21 3.75 6.79 -2.57
N LEU A 22 3.90 7.71 -3.52
CA LEU A 22 4.75 7.49 -4.69
C LEU A 22 6.20 7.18 -4.30
N MET A 23 6.74 7.92 -3.36
CA MET A 23 8.11 7.69 -2.88
C MET A 23 8.26 6.33 -2.23
N THR A 24 7.29 5.94 -1.42
CA THR A 24 7.32 4.64 -0.75
C THR A 24 7.30 3.51 -1.77
N TYR A 25 6.45 3.62 -2.80
CA TYR A 25 6.43 2.64 -3.87
C TYR A 25 7.79 2.54 -4.55
N ASN A 26 8.35 3.67 -4.95
CA ASN A 26 9.62 3.68 -5.67
C ASN A 26 10.78 3.14 -4.84
N GLN A 27 10.78 3.43 -3.55
CA GLN A 27 11.89 3.05 -2.67
C GLN A 27 11.78 1.64 -2.13
N GLN A 28 10.56 1.16 -1.89
CA GLN A 28 10.38 -0.08 -1.14
C GLN A 28 9.69 -1.19 -1.92
N ILE A 29 9.00 -0.90 -3.00
CA ILE A 29 8.17 -1.89 -3.70
C ILE A 29 8.66 -2.15 -5.12
N ALA A 30 8.87 -1.10 -5.89
CA ALA A 30 9.03 -1.20 -7.36
C ALA A 30 10.13 -2.18 -7.79
N ASP A 31 11.27 -2.15 -7.12
CA ASP A 31 12.41 -2.97 -7.50
C ASP A 31 12.31 -4.42 -7.05
N HIS A 32 11.29 -4.75 -6.26
CA HIS A 32 11.17 -6.06 -5.64
C HIS A 32 10.03 -6.90 -6.21
N ILE A 33 9.28 -6.37 -7.16
CA ILE A 33 8.13 -7.09 -7.71
C ILE A 33 8.16 -7.01 -9.23
N ASP A 34 7.44 -7.94 -9.87
CA ASP A 34 7.18 -7.89 -11.30
C ASP A 34 5.68 -7.99 -11.57
N THR A 35 5.31 -8.01 -12.86
CA THR A 35 3.91 -7.95 -13.30
C THR A 35 3.07 -9.11 -12.77
N TYR A 36 3.67 -10.28 -12.59
CA TYR A 36 2.93 -11.50 -12.27
C TYR A 36 2.98 -11.90 -10.79
N ASP A 37 3.72 -11.16 -9.98
CA ASP A 37 3.82 -11.47 -8.56
C ASP A 37 2.50 -11.19 -7.83
N ILE A 38 2.19 -12.07 -6.87
CA ILE A 38 1.20 -11.76 -5.84
C ILE A 38 2.00 -11.28 -4.64
N VAL A 39 1.66 -10.11 -4.15
CA VAL A 39 2.49 -9.37 -3.20
C VAL A 39 1.74 -9.10 -1.91
N THR A 40 2.34 -9.45 -0.80
CA THR A 40 1.85 -9.07 0.52
C THR A 40 2.64 -7.86 1.00
N LEU A 41 1.94 -6.78 1.32
CA LEU A 41 2.54 -5.59 1.92
C LEU A 41 2.24 -5.60 3.41
N GLU A 42 3.29 -5.74 4.22
CA GLU A 42 3.16 -5.72 5.67
C GLU A 42 3.51 -4.34 6.19
N PHE A 43 2.58 -3.75 6.92
CA PHE A 43 2.79 -2.45 7.55
C PHE A 43 3.27 -2.64 8.98
N PRO A 44 4.21 -1.81 9.43
CA PRO A 44 4.73 -1.96 10.80
C PRO A 44 3.71 -1.55 11.84
N PRO A 45 3.84 -2.07 13.07
CA PRO A 45 2.80 -1.87 14.10
C PRO A 45 2.59 -0.42 14.54
N GLN A 46 3.57 0.46 14.38
CA GLN A 46 3.38 1.87 14.74
C GLN A 46 2.43 2.60 13.79
N VAL A 47 2.29 2.12 12.55
CA VAL A 47 1.41 2.77 11.58
C VAL A 47 -0.02 2.32 11.84
N GLN A 48 -0.85 3.26 12.31
CA GLN A 48 -2.23 2.99 12.70
C GLN A 48 -3.23 3.38 11.63
N VAL A 49 -2.91 4.42 10.84
CA VAL A 49 -3.81 4.93 9.82
C VAL A 49 -3.07 5.28 8.55
N VAL A 50 -3.77 5.18 7.43
CA VAL A 50 -3.30 5.66 6.13
C VAL A 50 -4.39 6.53 5.52
N THR A 51 -4.01 7.60 4.84
CA THR A 51 -4.96 8.45 4.15
C THR A 51 -5.20 7.95 2.73
N THR A 52 -6.35 8.33 2.18
CA THR A 52 -6.69 8.03 0.79
C THR A 52 -5.60 8.49 -0.17
N SER A 53 -5.06 9.69 0.05
CA SER A 53 -4.03 10.24 -0.84
C SER A 53 -2.75 9.41 -0.79
N PHE A 54 -2.36 8.94 0.40
CA PHE A 54 -1.18 8.07 0.51
C PHE A 54 -1.38 6.76 -0.24
N VAL A 55 -2.51 6.11 -0.02
CA VAL A 55 -2.81 4.82 -0.66
C VAL A 55 -2.83 4.97 -2.18
N ARG A 56 -3.45 6.02 -2.69
CA ARG A 56 -3.50 6.26 -4.13
C ARG A 56 -2.13 6.55 -4.73
N GLY A 57 -1.27 7.22 -3.99
CA GLY A 57 0.12 7.41 -4.41
C GLY A 57 0.90 6.10 -4.40
N LEU A 58 0.73 5.32 -3.34
CA LEU A 58 1.43 4.05 -3.17
C LEU A 58 1.14 3.08 -4.33
N LEU A 59 -0.10 3.00 -4.75
CA LEU A 59 -0.53 2.05 -5.77
C LEU A 59 -0.75 2.68 -7.14
N TYR A 60 -0.33 3.92 -7.34
CA TYR A 60 -0.61 4.67 -8.57
C TYR A 60 -0.18 3.91 -9.82
N HIS A 61 1.07 3.45 -9.86
CA HIS A 61 1.60 2.74 -11.03
C HIS A 61 0.85 1.45 -11.31
N GLU A 62 0.56 0.69 -10.26
CA GLU A 62 -0.14 -0.58 -10.41
C GLU A 62 -1.59 -0.37 -10.85
N TYR A 63 -2.24 0.65 -10.31
CA TYR A 63 -3.59 1.01 -10.72
C TYR A 63 -3.65 1.39 -12.20
N GLU A 64 -2.71 2.21 -12.66
CA GLU A 64 -2.67 2.64 -14.07
C GLU A 64 -2.40 1.48 -15.02
N MET A 65 -1.59 0.52 -14.60
CA MET A 65 -1.25 -0.62 -15.44
C MET A 65 -2.31 -1.72 -15.44
N LEU A 66 -2.94 -1.96 -14.30
CA LEU A 66 -3.76 -3.16 -14.11
C LEU A 66 -5.25 -2.88 -13.97
N GLY A 67 -5.63 -1.67 -13.60
CA GLY A 67 -6.99 -1.37 -13.16
C GLY A 67 -7.25 -1.91 -11.76
N PHE A 68 -8.38 -1.48 -11.16
CA PHE A 68 -8.63 -1.78 -9.76
C PHE A 68 -8.76 -3.28 -9.46
N ASN A 69 -9.54 -4.00 -10.26
CA ASN A 69 -9.83 -5.40 -9.94
C ASN A 69 -8.56 -6.26 -9.93
N ASN A 70 -7.70 -6.07 -10.93
CA ASN A 70 -6.46 -6.83 -11.01
C ASN A 70 -5.47 -6.42 -9.94
N MET A 71 -5.41 -5.13 -9.65
CA MET A 71 -4.57 -4.62 -8.57
C MET A 71 -5.01 -5.17 -7.22
N PHE A 72 -6.31 -5.18 -6.97
CA PHE A 72 -6.86 -5.70 -5.71
C PHE A 72 -6.50 -7.17 -5.50
N ARG A 73 -6.49 -7.95 -6.58
CA ARG A 73 -6.11 -9.37 -6.50
C ARG A 73 -4.62 -9.56 -6.30
N LYS A 74 -3.81 -8.62 -6.78
CA LYS A 74 -2.37 -8.72 -6.72
C LYS A 74 -1.82 -8.44 -5.32
N PHE A 75 -2.43 -7.51 -4.59
CA PHE A 75 -1.89 -7.04 -3.33
C PHE A 75 -2.70 -7.50 -2.13
N LYS A 76 -2.02 -8.06 -1.14
CA LYS A 76 -2.58 -8.31 0.18
C LYS A 76 -1.99 -7.33 1.17
N ILE A 77 -2.85 -6.75 1.98
CA ILE A 77 -2.45 -5.74 2.96
C ILE A 77 -2.52 -6.36 4.34
N VAL A 78 -1.42 -6.33 5.07
CA VAL A 78 -1.33 -6.95 6.39
C VAL A 78 -0.87 -5.92 7.42
N SER A 79 -1.58 -5.86 8.52
CA SER A 79 -1.27 -5.00 9.66
C SER A 79 -1.78 -5.66 10.94
N PRO A 80 -1.12 -5.46 12.08
CA PRO A 80 -1.64 -5.94 13.35
C PRO A 80 -2.87 -5.18 13.85
N HIS A 81 -3.18 -4.02 13.21
CA HIS A 81 -4.33 -3.22 13.63
C HIS A 81 -5.60 -3.74 12.96
N PRO A 82 -6.67 -4.01 13.74
CA PRO A 82 -7.94 -4.43 13.15
C PRO A 82 -8.49 -3.33 12.25
N HIS A 83 -9.16 -3.75 11.17
CA HIS A 83 -9.76 -2.85 10.18
C HIS A 83 -8.78 -2.05 9.33
N PHE A 84 -7.47 -2.22 9.51
CA PHE A 84 -6.48 -1.51 8.70
C PHE A 84 -6.64 -1.84 7.22
N GLU A 85 -6.78 -3.11 6.90
CA GLU A 85 -6.94 -3.56 5.51
C GLU A 85 -8.19 -2.96 4.87
N ASP A 86 -9.31 -2.96 5.59
CA ASP A 86 -10.56 -2.37 5.09
C ASP A 86 -10.39 -0.88 4.82
N SER A 87 -9.78 -0.19 5.76
CA SER A 87 -9.49 1.23 5.65
C SER A 87 -8.62 1.54 4.44
N PHE A 88 -7.60 0.71 4.23
CA PHE A 88 -6.69 0.85 3.10
C PHE A 88 -7.46 0.79 1.78
N TRP A 89 -8.27 -0.25 1.58
CA TRP A 89 -8.99 -0.45 0.33
C TRP A 89 -10.17 0.51 0.15
N ASN A 90 -10.72 1.04 1.24
CA ASN A 90 -11.76 2.07 1.17
C ASN A 90 -11.30 3.33 0.44
N SER A 91 -10.00 3.52 0.29
CA SER A 91 -9.45 4.62 -0.50
C SER A 91 -9.91 4.60 -1.95
N TYR A 92 -10.39 3.47 -2.44
CA TYR A 92 -10.89 3.31 -3.80
C TYR A 92 -12.40 3.18 -3.89
N ASP A 93 -13.12 3.26 -2.78
CA ASP A 93 -14.57 3.07 -2.74
C ASP A 93 -15.38 4.36 -2.90
N GLU A 94 -14.73 5.48 -3.17
CA GLU A 94 -15.38 6.79 -3.15
C GLU A 94 -16.01 7.18 -4.48
N TYR A 95 -16.24 6.26 -5.37
CA TYR A 95 -16.79 6.57 -6.71
C TYR A 95 -18.12 5.95 -6.91
#